data_275b48a2420f68a6c7526d5494577b94
#
_entry.id   275b48a2420f68a6c7526d5494577b94
#
_cell.length_a   1.000
_cell.length_b   1.000
_cell.length_c   1.000
_cell.angle_alpha   90.00
_cell.angle_beta   90.00
_cell.angle_gamma   90.00
#
_symmetry.space_group_name_H-M   'P 1'
#
loop_
_entity.id
_entity.type
_entity.pdbx_description
1 polymer ?
#
loop_
_entity_poly.entity_id
_entity_poly.type
_entity_poly.pdbx_seq_one_letter_code
_entity_poly.pdbx_strand_id
1 'polypeptide(L)'
;MHHKPLYILTTFIVILTMSGCQSTPGTNTGSLRLDNLDPSELLEAANQTSSANRAALLRLNAAEQYLAQGDATSAANILAALAPEDFTATDVYRLRRLQAEIALARGDSLTAAQILSTLPLESPEDYILIAEACAANNDHTCAADGWIQASLTLGMNSPDLPADIHDQIWSHLSRARSGPQVFSHRYHHAWWTLQQEIRQAGSITAQVSAWRTWQAKNPSHPARLQPPAALTQLEQYRPPNIAVMLPLSGNLAAAGEAVRDGIVAAYLEEQNSEASFSPNDMAKAKVHFYDTANQPIAEVWEDVLAGNHDVTVGPLIKDNVQRFADVSSFSELPRLSLNYLNEGNDNPSGIFQLGIAIEDEARSLVTHMLLAGYERVMMIHSDSSWSQRARDAFLEQWPFPISTSSFADIKDLTAAVGDAMLTAESEARKTELQRILGTQLEFLPRARDDLEAIVALTSNVESQALVPALRFHFGDHLPIYATSQAARSGRKDDLAGFNMTELPALTNDRFDALNSTFSIQTSNFAELYALGFDAFRVGTWLPLLSSETQMTLPGATGYLWLDAKGVIRRELDLTTVVR
;
A
#
# COMPACT_ATOMS: atom_id res chain seq x y z
N MET A 1 -24.89 25.68 -3.50
CA MET A 1 -24.00 26.50 -2.64
C MET A 1 -22.87 25.61 -2.27
N HIS A 2 -21.71 25.81 -2.89
CA HIS A 2 -20.54 24.93 -2.75
C HIS A 2 -19.81 25.22 -1.45
N HIS A 3 -19.65 24.22 -0.58
CA HIS A 3 -18.63 24.23 0.44
C HIS A 3 -17.62 23.12 0.17
N LYS A 4 -16.44 23.50 -0.31
CA LYS A 4 -15.24 22.66 -0.32
C LYS A 4 -14.75 22.54 1.12
N PRO A 5 -14.37 21.36 1.62
CA PRO A 5 -13.61 21.26 2.84
C PRO A 5 -12.16 21.70 2.56
N LEU A 6 -11.79 22.80 3.17
CA LEU A 6 -10.43 23.31 3.24
C LEU A 6 -9.70 22.50 4.31
N TYR A 7 -8.73 21.70 3.91
CA TYR A 7 -7.79 21.10 4.87
C TYR A 7 -6.97 22.22 5.49
N ILE A 8 -7.28 22.54 6.75
CA ILE A 8 -6.52 23.49 7.54
C ILE A 8 -5.33 22.72 8.12
N LEU A 9 -4.16 22.97 7.53
CA LEU A 9 -2.87 22.63 8.11
C LEU A 9 -2.72 23.53 9.35
N THR A 10 -2.99 22.99 10.54
CA THR A 10 -2.81 23.70 11.81
C THR A 10 -1.34 23.67 12.16
N THR A 11 -0.62 24.72 11.77
CA THR A 11 0.72 25.00 12.23
C THR A 11 0.65 25.42 13.70
N PHE A 12 1.13 24.58 14.61
CA PHE A 12 1.30 24.93 16.00
C PHE A 12 2.50 25.88 16.14
N ILE A 13 2.23 27.16 16.34
CA ILE A 13 3.24 28.12 16.78
C ILE A 13 3.33 28.03 18.31
N VAL A 14 4.39 27.40 18.81
CA VAL A 14 4.74 27.41 20.22
C VAL A 14 5.36 28.76 20.55
N ILE A 15 4.63 29.63 21.24
CA ILE A 15 5.18 30.87 21.80
C ILE A 15 5.82 30.52 23.16
N LEU A 16 7.14 30.43 23.19
CA LEU A 16 7.91 30.35 24.44
C LEU A 16 8.03 31.76 25.04
N THR A 17 7.32 32.03 26.15
CA THR A 17 7.55 33.20 26.99
C THR A 17 8.76 32.95 27.89
N MET A 18 9.90 33.50 27.53
CA MET A 18 11.09 33.54 28.37
C MET A 18 10.96 34.69 29.40
N SER A 19 10.95 34.34 30.66
CA SER A 19 11.11 35.29 31.79
C SER A 19 12.54 35.77 31.86
N GLY A 20 12.75 37.07 31.73
CA GLY A 20 14.07 37.69 31.72
C GLY A 20 14.76 37.68 33.05
N CYS A 21 16.06 37.38 33.10
CA CYS A 21 16.99 37.83 34.11
C CYS A 21 17.86 38.97 33.53
N GLN A 22 17.76 40.13 34.14
CA GLN A 22 18.65 41.29 33.87
C GLN A 22 20.05 41.00 34.37
N SER A 23 21.05 41.20 33.54
CA SER A 23 22.44 41.48 33.95
C SER A 23 23.09 42.53 33.02
N THR A 24 23.71 43.45 33.66
CA THR A 24 24.45 44.69 33.33
C THR A 24 25.22 44.79 32.01
N PRO A 25 25.43 46.01 31.47
CA PRO A 25 25.99 46.24 30.13
C PRO A 25 27.53 46.18 30.12
N GLY A 26 28.04 45.33 29.27
CA GLY A 26 29.47 45.28 28.92
C GLY A 26 29.64 45.16 27.40
N THR A 27 30.18 46.22 26.81
CA THR A 27 30.89 46.38 25.54
C THR A 27 30.30 45.73 24.26
N ASN A 28 29.89 46.59 23.36
CA ASN A 28 29.53 46.38 21.98
C ASN A 28 30.54 45.47 21.24
N THR A 29 30.10 44.26 20.94
CA THR A 29 30.36 43.58 19.67
C THR A 29 29.02 43.09 19.17
N GLY A 30 28.51 43.72 18.11
CA GLY A 30 27.19 43.41 17.57
C GLY A 30 27.11 41.96 17.09
N SER A 31 26.69 41.06 17.95
CA SER A 31 26.07 39.81 17.53
C SER A 31 24.66 40.16 17.07
N LEU A 32 24.48 40.37 15.79
CA LEU A 32 23.16 40.30 15.15
C LEU A 32 22.50 39.02 15.64
N ARG A 33 21.36 39.14 16.32
CA ARG A 33 20.54 37.97 16.61
C ARG A 33 20.05 37.45 15.27
N LEU A 34 20.65 36.38 14.81
CA LEU A 34 20.37 35.72 13.53
C LEU A 34 18.93 35.18 13.44
N ASP A 35 18.29 35.01 14.58
CA ASP A 35 16.97 34.43 14.71
C ASP A 35 15.80 35.30 14.20
N ASN A 36 16.08 36.57 13.86
CA ASN A 36 15.06 37.53 13.41
C ASN A 36 15.29 38.07 11.99
N LEU A 37 16.24 37.53 11.24
CA LEU A 37 16.52 37.99 9.87
C LEU A 37 15.65 37.23 8.88
N ASP A 38 15.16 37.94 7.86
CA ASP A 38 14.47 37.33 6.71
C ASP A 38 15.44 36.41 5.93
N PRO A 39 14.96 35.33 5.29
CA PRO A 39 15.82 34.47 4.45
C PRO A 39 16.67 35.23 3.44
N SER A 40 16.17 36.29 2.83
CA SER A 40 16.93 37.13 1.90
C SER A 40 18.06 37.91 2.57
N GLU A 41 17.84 38.41 3.79
CA GLU A 41 18.87 39.08 4.59
C GLU A 41 19.98 38.13 5.03
N LEU A 42 19.61 36.86 5.38
CA LEU A 42 20.58 35.80 5.69
C LEU A 42 21.46 35.46 4.48
N LEU A 43 20.88 35.42 3.27
CA LEU A 43 21.64 35.18 2.04
C LEU A 43 22.56 36.35 1.70
N GLU A 44 22.14 37.61 1.93
CA GLU A 44 22.96 38.78 1.76
C GLU A 44 24.15 38.76 2.75
N ALA A 45 23.89 38.47 4.03
CA ALA A 45 24.91 38.31 5.06
C ALA A 45 25.90 37.16 4.73
N ALA A 46 25.40 36.07 4.14
CA ALA A 46 26.24 34.96 3.69
C ALA A 46 27.21 35.39 2.56
N ASN A 47 26.77 36.28 1.68
CA ASN A 47 27.61 36.78 0.59
C ASN A 47 28.64 37.82 1.04
N GLN A 48 28.40 38.47 2.17
CA GLN A 48 29.29 39.50 2.74
C GLN A 48 30.35 38.91 3.68
N THR A 49 30.22 37.68 4.15
CA THR A 49 31.18 37.06 5.07
C THR A 49 32.34 36.40 4.32
N SER A 50 33.56 36.56 4.86
CA SER A 50 34.75 35.90 4.32
C SER A 50 34.96 34.48 4.83
N SER A 51 34.23 34.06 5.84
CA SER A 51 34.30 32.71 6.41
C SER A 51 33.37 31.75 5.67
N ALA A 52 33.92 30.73 5.00
CA ALA A 52 33.16 29.72 4.27
C ALA A 52 32.16 29.00 5.17
N ASN A 53 32.60 28.55 6.35
CA ASN A 53 31.72 27.89 7.32
C ASN A 53 30.57 28.82 7.76
N ARG A 54 30.84 30.08 8.09
CA ARG A 54 29.81 31.04 8.47
C ARG A 54 28.85 31.35 7.32
N ALA A 55 29.34 31.44 6.09
CA ALA A 55 28.50 31.61 4.90
C ALA A 55 27.60 30.40 4.68
N ALA A 56 28.13 29.19 4.85
CA ALA A 56 27.38 27.95 4.74
C ALA A 56 26.27 27.85 5.80
N LEU A 57 26.54 28.18 7.06
CA LEU A 57 25.54 28.20 8.15
C LEU A 57 24.44 29.24 7.90
N LEU A 58 24.77 30.43 7.41
CA LEU A 58 23.76 31.44 7.07
C LEU A 58 22.84 30.96 5.94
N ARG A 59 23.41 30.29 4.93
CA ARG A 59 22.60 29.69 3.84
C ARG A 59 21.76 28.55 4.33
N LEU A 60 22.25 27.69 5.24
CA LEU A 60 21.49 26.62 5.86
C LEU A 60 20.29 27.18 6.61
N ASN A 61 20.48 28.19 7.45
CA ASN A 61 19.40 28.86 8.18
C ASN A 61 18.38 29.53 7.22
N ALA A 62 18.85 30.14 6.11
CA ALA A 62 17.95 30.68 5.11
C ALA A 62 17.10 29.59 4.44
N ALA A 63 17.68 28.43 4.15
CA ALA A 63 16.96 27.30 3.57
C ALA A 63 15.91 26.73 4.54
N GLU A 64 16.23 26.62 5.83
CA GLU A 64 15.26 26.22 6.88
C GLU A 64 14.05 27.18 6.93
N GLN A 65 14.31 28.49 6.86
CA GLN A 65 13.23 29.49 6.87
C GLN A 65 12.40 29.47 5.58
N TYR A 66 13.00 29.28 4.40
CA TYR A 66 12.23 29.09 3.16
C TYR A 66 11.33 27.88 3.22
N LEU A 67 11.84 26.75 3.75
CA LEU A 67 11.01 25.56 3.94
C LEU A 67 9.87 25.82 4.91
N ALA A 68 10.12 26.50 6.03
CA ALA A 68 9.09 26.88 7.01
C ALA A 68 8.01 27.81 6.42
N GLN A 69 8.37 28.60 5.39
CA GLN A 69 7.43 29.44 4.62
C GLN A 69 6.72 28.68 3.50
N GLY A 70 6.99 27.37 3.33
CA GLY A 70 6.41 26.52 2.29
C GLY A 70 7.12 26.60 0.94
N ASP A 71 8.25 27.31 0.83
CA ASP A 71 9.05 27.40 -0.40
C ASP A 71 10.18 26.36 -0.42
N ALA A 72 9.79 25.11 -0.61
CA ALA A 72 10.73 23.99 -0.74
C ALA A 72 11.65 24.11 -1.98
N THR A 73 11.24 24.88 -3.00
CA THR A 73 12.05 25.07 -4.22
C THR A 73 13.24 25.98 -3.95
N SER A 74 13.01 27.13 -3.32
CA SER A 74 14.10 28.04 -2.92
C SER A 74 15.04 27.38 -1.92
N ALA A 75 14.48 26.66 -0.93
CA ALA A 75 15.28 25.89 0.02
C ALA A 75 16.19 24.87 -0.69
N ALA A 76 15.66 24.07 -1.63
CA ALA A 76 16.45 23.11 -2.40
C ALA A 76 17.59 23.75 -3.20
N ASN A 77 17.31 24.86 -3.87
CA ASN A 77 18.31 25.58 -4.66
C ASN A 77 19.47 26.09 -3.79
N ILE A 78 19.17 26.54 -2.56
CA ILE A 78 20.20 26.97 -1.61
C ILE A 78 21.05 25.77 -1.18
N LEU A 79 20.43 24.65 -0.82
CA LEU A 79 21.16 23.46 -0.36
C LEU A 79 22.02 22.83 -1.44
N ALA A 80 21.61 22.90 -2.72
CA ALA A 80 22.38 22.35 -3.83
C ALA A 80 23.80 23.02 -3.98
N ALA A 81 23.97 24.22 -3.42
CA ALA A 81 25.23 24.94 -3.45
C ALA A 81 26.09 24.71 -2.19
N LEU A 82 25.67 23.91 -1.23
CA LEU A 82 26.37 23.66 0.03
C LEU A 82 27.17 22.35 -0.03
N ALA A 83 28.41 22.41 0.38
CA ALA A 83 29.30 21.25 0.46
C ALA A 83 29.41 20.77 1.93
N PRO A 84 29.32 19.47 2.21
CA PRO A 84 29.42 18.93 3.58
C PRO A 84 30.74 19.29 4.28
N GLU A 85 31.81 19.52 3.53
CA GLU A 85 33.12 19.88 4.04
C GLU A 85 33.15 21.24 4.74
N ASP A 86 32.17 22.09 4.47
CA ASP A 86 32.06 23.43 5.06
C ASP A 86 31.42 23.40 6.45
N PHE A 87 30.99 22.22 6.95
CA PHE A 87 30.20 22.08 8.16
C PHE A 87 30.89 21.27 9.27
N THR A 88 30.46 21.48 10.51
CA THR A 88 30.74 20.57 11.62
C THR A 88 29.87 19.31 11.50
N ALA A 89 30.18 18.25 12.26
CA ALA A 89 29.36 17.01 12.23
C ALA A 89 27.87 17.29 12.58
N THR A 90 27.62 18.16 13.54
CA THR A 90 26.25 18.56 13.92
C THR A 90 25.54 19.31 12.80
N ASP A 91 26.25 20.20 12.10
CA ASP A 91 25.66 20.96 10.99
C ASP A 91 25.47 20.09 9.74
N VAL A 92 26.32 19.10 9.52
CA VAL A 92 26.12 18.07 8.48
C VAL A 92 24.84 17.28 8.76
N TYR A 93 24.57 16.92 10.02
CA TYR A 93 23.31 16.29 10.40
C TYR A 93 22.11 17.19 10.06
N ARG A 94 22.14 18.48 10.47
CA ARG A 94 21.09 19.45 10.13
C ARG A 94 20.90 19.59 8.61
N LEU A 95 21.99 19.69 7.85
CA LEU A 95 21.95 19.76 6.39
C LEU A 95 21.25 18.54 5.80
N ARG A 96 21.62 17.33 6.23
CA ARG A 96 21.04 16.09 5.73
C ARG A 96 19.55 15.96 6.12
N ARG A 97 19.21 16.30 7.36
CA ARG A 97 17.83 16.31 7.82
C ARG A 97 16.97 17.27 6.99
N LEU A 98 17.46 18.50 6.76
CA LEU A 98 16.76 19.49 5.95
C LEU A 98 16.64 19.04 4.47
N GLN A 99 17.65 18.36 3.91
CA GLN A 99 17.53 17.73 2.60
C GLN A 99 16.39 16.74 2.51
N ALA A 100 16.22 15.91 3.55
CA ALA A 100 15.10 14.95 3.62
C ALA A 100 13.75 15.65 3.76
N GLU A 101 13.63 16.67 4.61
CA GLU A 101 12.42 17.48 4.76
C GLU A 101 12.00 18.14 3.44
N ILE A 102 12.95 18.72 2.71
CA ILE A 102 12.70 19.33 1.40
C ILE A 102 12.29 18.27 0.37
N ALA A 103 12.94 17.12 0.36
CA ALA A 103 12.58 16.02 -0.54
C ALA A 103 11.14 15.58 -0.29
N LEU A 104 10.76 15.38 0.97
CA LEU A 104 9.38 15.02 1.36
C LEU A 104 8.37 16.11 0.96
N ALA A 105 8.68 17.39 1.22
CA ALA A 105 7.83 18.52 0.84
C ALA A 105 7.63 18.65 -0.69
N ARG A 106 8.57 18.15 -1.48
CA ARG A 106 8.50 18.10 -2.95
C ARG A 106 7.86 16.83 -3.49
N GLY A 107 7.44 15.91 -2.62
CA GLY A 107 6.84 14.63 -2.99
C GLY A 107 7.87 13.53 -3.33
N ASP A 108 9.17 13.78 -3.13
CA ASP A 108 10.24 12.77 -3.32
C ASP A 108 10.49 12.02 -2.00
N SER A 109 9.48 11.25 -1.60
CA SER A 109 9.49 10.52 -0.34
C SER A 109 10.54 9.41 -0.28
N LEU A 110 10.89 8.84 -1.43
CA LEU A 110 11.92 7.81 -1.50
C LEU A 110 13.30 8.37 -1.15
N THR A 111 13.69 9.48 -1.78
CA THR A 111 14.96 10.18 -1.45
C THR A 111 14.96 10.60 0.03
N ALA A 112 13.83 11.10 0.55
CA ALA A 112 13.72 11.46 1.96
C ALA A 112 14.00 10.26 2.89
N ALA A 113 13.36 9.13 2.65
CA ALA A 113 13.55 7.91 3.43
C ALA A 113 15.00 7.37 3.34
N GLN A 114 15.61 7.40 2.15
CA GLN A 114 17.00 7.00 1.94
C GLN A 114 17.98 7.88 2.74
N ILE A 115 17.80 9.20 2.72
CA ILE A 115 18.64 10.11 3.49
C ILE A 115 18.50 9.82 4.99
N LEU A 116 17.26 9.74 5.50
CA LEU A 116 16.97 9.54 6.92
C LEU A 116 17.47 8.20 7.44
N SER A 117 17.41 7.14 6.64
CA SER A 117 17.91 5.82 7.03
C SER A 117 19.42 5.77 7.30
N THR A 118 20.17 6.75 6.80
CA THR A 118 21.63 6.89 7.03
C THR A 118 21.99 7.77 8.23
N LEU A 119 21.01 8.44 8.84
CA LEU A 119 21.22 9.36 9.95
C LEU A 119 21.07 8.66 11.31
N PRO A 120 21.84 9.08 12.32
CA PRO A 120 21.58 8.68 13.71
C PRO A 120 20.34 9.42 14.21
N LEU A 121 19.17 8.78 14.13
CA LEU A 121 17.91 9.36 14.61
C LEU A 121 17.86 9.30 16.13
N GLU A 122 17.71 10.44 16.80
CA GLU A 122 17.72 10.55 18.23
C GLU A 122 16.50 11.29 18.78
N SER A 123 15.93 12.23 18.01
CA SER A 123 14.79 13.03 18.44
C SER A 123 13.45 12.42 17.99
N PRO A 124 12.36 12.68 18.71
CA PRO A 124 11.03 12.25 18.31
C PRO A 124 10.65 12.76 16.91
N GLU A 125 11.04 13.99 16.60
CA GLU A 125 10.76 14.65 15.31
C GLU A 125 11.46 13.93 14.15
N ASP A 126 12.66 13.39 14.37
CA ASP A 126 13.36 12.59 13.37
C ASP A 126 12.64 11.27 13.09
N TYR A 127 12.16 10.61 14.15
CA TYR A 127 11.38 9.38 14.02
C TYR A 127 10.02 9.62 13.36
N ILE A 128 9.38 10.77 13.60
CA ILE A 128 8.16 11.16 12.88
C ILE A 128 8.47 11.41 11.41
N LEU A 129 9.54 12.13 11.11
CA LEU A 129 9.91 12.46 9.74
C LEU A 129 10.20 11.21 8.89
N ILE A 130 10.94 10.22 9.44
CA ILE A 130 11.16 8.97 8.72
C ILE A 130 9.87 8.17 8.59
N ALA A 131 9.00 8.18 9.60
CA ALA A 131 7.71 7.50 9.53
C ALA A 131 6.84 8.07 8.41
N GLU A 132 6.76 9.39 8.27
CA GLU A 132 6.03 10.07 7.20
C GLU A 132 6.62 9.77 5.81
N ALA A 133 7.96 9.79 5.67
CA ALA A 133 8.63 9.46 4.43
C ALA A 133 8.38 8.00 4.01
N CYS A 134 8.46 7.06 4.95
CA CYS A 134 8.16 5.65 4.71
C CYS A 134 6.68 5.43 4.38
N ALA A 135 5.77 6.12 5.08
CA ALA A 135 4.33 6.06 4.82
C ALA A 135 3.99 6.51 3.39
N ALA A 136 4.61 7.59 2.92
CA ALA A 136 4.43 8.09 1.56
C ALA A 136 4.98 7.13 0.49
N ASN A 137 5.91 6.24 0.85
CA ASN A 137 6.42 5.16 0.00
C ASN A 137 5.66 3.84 0.15
N ASN A 138 4.56 3.79 0.93
CA ASN A 138 3.84 2.58 1.31
C ASN A 138 4.71 1.54 2.07
N ASP A 139 5.85 1.94 2.62
CA ASP A 139 6.63 1.10 3.54
C ASP A 139 6.05 1.17 4.94
N HIS A 140 5.00 0.39 5.16
CA HIS A 140 4.27 0.38 6.43
C HIS A 140 5.07 -0.21 7.58
N THR A 141 6.07 -1.05 7.31
CA THR A 141 6.96 -1.58 8.35
C THR A 141 7.85 -0.48 8.92
N CYS A 142 8.54 0.26 8.06
CA CYS A 142 9.35 1.40 8.44
C CYS A 142 8.50 2.51 9.10
N ALA A 143 7.34 2.82 8.54
CA ALA A 143 6.45 3.84 9.08
C ALA A 143 5.96 3.49 10.50
N ALA A 144 5.50 2.25 10.73
CA ALA A 144 5.09 1.79 12.05
C ALA A 144 6.23 1.86 13.07
N ASP A 145 7.42 1.43 12.66
CA ASP A 145 8.61 1.44 13.52
C ASP A 145 8.99 2.87 13.91
N GLY A 146 9.00 3.80 12.96
CA GLY A 146 9.26 5.22 13.22
C GLY A 146 8.27 5.84 14.20
N TRP A 147 6.96 5.63 14.02
CA TRP A 147 5.94 6.11 14.95
C TRP A 147 6.08 5.49 16.35
N ILE A 148 6.40 4.19 16.45
CA ILE A 148 6.64 3.52 17.74
C ILE A 148 7.87 4.15 18.43
N GLN A 149 8.98 4.35 17.71
CA GLN A 149 10.19 4.96 18.28
C GLN A 149 9.95 6.41 18.73
N ALA A 150 9.22 7.21 17.94
CA ALA A 150 8.80 8.56 18.33
C ALA A 150 8.01 8.54 19.66
N SER A 151 7.03 7.65 19.78
CA SER A 151 6.22 7.46 20.99
C SER A 151 7.07 7.07 22.21
N LEU A 152 8.06 6.18 22.02
CA LEU A 152 8.94 5.74 23.10
C LEU A 152 9.92 6.83 23.54
N THR A 153 10.43 7.63 22.60
CA THR A 153 11.39 8.71 22.85
C THR A 153 10.72 9.90 23.56
N LEU A 154 9.49 10.26 23.17
CA LEU A 154 8.69 11.28 23.87
C LEU A 154 8.32 10.87 25.30
N GLY A 155 8.15 9.57 25.51
CA GLY A 155 7.63 9.03 26.76
C GLY A 155 6.09 9.08 26.83
N MET A 156 5.52 8.04 27.42
CA MET A 156 4.07 7.74 27.40
C MET A 156 3.17 8.79 28.07
N ASN A 157 3.73 9.67 28.90
CA ASN A 157 3.00 10.69 29.64
C ASN A 157 3.41 12.12 29.23
N SER A 158 4.11 12.24 28.11
CA SER A 158 4.51 13.55 27.62
C SER A 158 3.28 14.35 27.15
N PRO A 159 3.15 15.62 27.54
CA PRO A 159 2.12 16.51 27.00
C PRO A 159 2.32 16.79 25.50
N ASP A 160 3.52 16.54 24.97
CA ASP A 160 3.89 16.74 23.59
C ASP A 160 3.57 15.51 22.71
N LEU A 161 3.05 14.42 23.30
CA LEU A 161 2.64 13.24 22.56
C LEU A 161 1.44 13.58 21.66
N PRO A 162 1.53 13.40 20.32
CA PRO A 162 0.37 13.60 19.44
C PRO A 162 -0.82 12.75 19.93
N ALA A 163 -2.00 13.35 19.98
CA ALA A 163 -3.19 12.68 20.51
C ALA A 163 -3.58 11.42 19.70
N ASP A 164 -3.24 11.41 18.42
CA ASP A 164 -3.51 10.34 17.46
C ASP A 164 -2.33 9.38 17.21
N ILE A 165 -1.23 9.50 17.99
CA ILE A 165 -0.01 8.71 17.73
C ILE A 165 -0.27 7.20 17.73
N HIS A 166 -1.18 6.71 18.58
CA HIS A 166 -1.52 5.29 18.61
C HIS A 166 -2.35 4.88 17.39
N ASP A 167 -3.14 5.78 16.83
CA ASP A 167 -3.86 5.57 15.57
C ASP A 167 -2.87 5.53 14.41
N GLN A 168 -1.88 6.43 14.38
CA GLN A 168 -0.80 6.40 13.38
C GLN A 168 -0.01 5.09 13.47
N ILE A 169 0.41 4.68 14.67
CA ILE A 169 1.10 3.41 14.88
C ILE A 169 0.26 2.26 14.33
N TRP A 170 -1.01 2.16 14.73
CA TRP A 170 -1.86 1.03 14.35
C TRP A 170 -2.18 1.03 12.86
N SER A 171 -2.38 2.19 12.28
CA SER A 171 -2.64 2.40 10.86
C SER A 171 -1.57 1.74 9.96
N HIS A 172 -0.31 1.95 10.31
CA HIS A 172 0.79 1.37 9.55
C HIS A 172 1.12 -0.05 10.01
N LEU A 173 1.11 -0.30 11.33
CA LEU A 173 1.39 -1.61 11.91
C LEU A 173 0.43 -2.69 11.38
N SER A 174 -0.86 -2.39 11.28
CA SER A 174 -1.86 -3.32 10.76
C SER A 174 -1.65 -3.72 9.30
N ARG A 175 -1.00 -2.86 8.51
CA ARG A 175 -0.65 -3.09 7.10
C ARG A 175 0.76 -3.62 6.90
N ALA A 176 1.62 -3.55 7.92
CA ALA A 176 3.00 -4.03 7.83
C ALA A 176 3.05 -5.55 7.65
N ARG A 177 3.96 -6.04 6.79
CA ARG A 177 4.09 -7.47 6.46
C ARG A 177 4.90 -8.23 7.50
N SER A 178 6.00 -7.63 7.96
CA SER A 178 6.93 -8.23 8.91
C SER A 178 7.46 -7.18 9.87
N GLY A 179 7.78 -7.59 11.07
CA GLY A 179 8.40 -6.73 12.06
C GLY A 179 9.91 -6.64 11.90
N PRO A 180 10.56 -5.72 12.62
CA PRO A 180 12.00 -5.57 12.63
C PRO A 180 12.69 -6.80 13.24
N GLN A 181 13.95 -7.01 12.86
CA GLN A 181 14.77 -8.11 13.39
C GLN A 181 15.12 -7.94 14.88
N VAL A 182 15.17 -6.71 15.35
CA VAL A 182 15.55 -6.34 16.71
C VAL A 182 14.58 -5.33 17.29
N PHE A 183 14.17 -5.53 18.52
CA PHE A 183 13.26 -4.64 19.23
C PHE A 183 14.03 -3.78 20.24
N SER A 184 13.85 -2.47 20.17
CA SER A 184 14.52 -1.49 21.05
C SER A 184 13.98 -1.50 22.47
N HIS A 185 12.72 -1.89 22.66
CA HIS A 185 12.03 -1.82 23.93
C HIS A 185 10.92 -2.88 24.06
N ARG A 186 10.53 -3.25 25.30
CA ARG A 186 9.43 -4.22 25.53
C ARG A 186 8.10 -3.81 24.91
N TYR A 187 7.78 -2.52 24.86
CA TYR A 187 6.55 -2.02 24.24
C TYR A 187 6.63 -2.06 22.71
N HIS A 188 7.80 -1.84 22.15
CA HIS A 188 8.07 -2.04 20.73
C HIS A 188 7.74 -3.50 20.33
N HIS A 189 8.31 -4.45 21.04
CA HIS A 189 8.01 -5.89 20.83
C HIS A 189 6.52 -6.20 21.03
N ALA A 190 5.87 -5.61 22.04
CA ALA A 190 4.46 -5.87 22.33
C ALA A 190 3.53 -5.33 21.20
N TRP A 191 3.85 -4.20 20.58
CA TRP A 191 3.12 -3.70 19.41
C TRP A 191 3.16 -4.69 18.24
N TRP A 192 4.33 -5.21 17.92
CA TRP A 192 4.49 -6.19 16.84
C TRP A 192 3.86 -7.55 17.17
N THR A 193 3.86 -7.95 18.43
CA THR A 193 3.12 -9.14 18.87
C THR A 193 1.63 -8.96 18.67
N LEU A 194 1.08 -7.79 19.01
CA LEU A 194 -0.33 -7.48 18.76
C LEU A 194 -0.68 -7.56 17.27
N GLN A 195 0.14 -6.95 16.44
CA GLN A 195 -0.03 -7.01 14.98
C GLN A 195 -0.07 -8.46 14.48
N GLN A 196 0.86 -9.29 14.93
CA GLN A 196 0.93 -10.68 14.51
C GLN A 196 -0.30 -11.49 14.97
N GLU A 197 -0.73 -11.32 16.24
CA GLU A 197 -1.90 -12.00 16.80
C GLU A 197 -3.19 -11.57 16.05
N ILE A 198 -3.37 -10.28 15.75
CA ILE A 198 -4.52 -9.78 14.98
C ILE A 198 -4.45 -10.25 13.52
N ARG A 199 -3.27 -10.19 12.89
CA ARG A 199 -3.07 -10.61 11.50
C ARG A 199 -3.34 -12.11 11.29
N GLN A 200 -3.03 -12.94 12.28
CA GLN A 200 -3.30 -14.38 12.24
C GLN A 200 -4.76 -14.73 12.54
N ALA A 201 -5.49 -13.81 13.14
CA ALA A 201 -6.88 -14.03 13.52
C ALA A 201 -7.79 -14.13 12.28
N GLY A 202 -8.47 -15.25 12.14
CA GLY A 202 -9.25 -15.62 10.97
C GLY A 202 -10.57 -14.90 10.79
N SER A 203 -11.12 -14.34 11.85
CA SER A 203 -12.41 -13.66 11.86
C SER A 203 -12.35 -12.43 12.75
N ILE A 204 -13.33 -11.54 12.62
CA ILE A 204 -13.43 -10.37 13.50
C ILE A 204 -13.58 -10.79 14.97
N THR A 205 -14.31 -11.86 15.23
CA THR A 205 -14.48 -12.44 16.58
C THR A 205 -13.13 -12.91 17.15
N ALA A 206 -12.31 -13.56 16.33
CA ALA A 206 -10.96 -13.96 16.72
C ALA A 206 -10.04 -12.75 16.95
N GLN A 207 -10.16 -11.67 16.16
CA GLN A 207 -9.42 -10.42 16.38
C GLN A 207 -9.79 -9.75 17.70
N VAL A 208 -11.08 -9.70 18.04
CA VAL A 208 -11.55 -9.21 19.36
C VAL A 208 -10.94 -10.03 20.50
N SER A 209 -10.92 -11.35 20.37
CA SER A 209 -10.32 -12.26 21.36
C SER A 209 -8.81 -12.03 21.51
N ALA A 210 -8.09 -11.89 20.38
CA ALA A 210 -6.66 -11.61 20.35
C ALA A 210 -6.35 -10.28 21.05
N TRP A 211 -7.09 -9.22 20.72
CA TRP A 211 -6.94 -7.91 21.36
C TRP A 211 -7.14 -7.97 22.89
N ARG A 212 -8.22 -8.61 23.36
CA ARG A 212 -8.48 -8.76 24.81
C ARG A 212 -7.40 -9.57 25.52
N THR A 213 -6.93 -10.63 24.89
CA THR A 213 -5.86 -11.47 25.42
C THR A 213 -4.55 -10.68 25.53
N TRP A 214 -4.23 -9.91 24.49
CA TRP A 214 -3.05 -9.06 24.48
C TRP A 214 -3.12 -7.96 25.57
N GLN A 215 -4.27 -7.31 25.76
CA GLN A 215 -4.49 -6.32 26.83
C GLN A 215 -4.23 -6.92 28.21
N ALA A 216 -4.68 -8.16 28.44
CA ALA A 216 -4.47 -8.85 29.71
C ALA A 216 -2.98 -9.16 29.96
N LYS A 217 -2.24 -9.53 28.90
CA LYS A 217 -0.79 -9.79 28.98
C LYS A 217 0.05 -8.51 29.12
N ASN A 218 -0.46 -7.37 28.68
CA ASN A 218 0.27 -6.09 28.60
C ASN A 218 -0.43 -4.96 29.40
N PRO A 219 -0.63 -5.09 30.74
CA PRO A 219 -1.45 -4.18 31.53
C PRO A 219 -0.93 -2.74 31.59
N SER A 220 0.36 -2.52 31.42
CA SER A 220 1.00 -1.19 31.45
C SER A 220 1.39 -0.64 30.08
N HIS A 221 0.95 -1.28 28.99
CA HIS A 221 1.27 -0.83 27.65
C HIS A 221 0.48 0.43 27.28
N PRO A 222 1.08 1.43 26.58
CA PRO A 222 0.39 2.66 26.18
C PRO A 222 -0.89 2.41 25.42
N ALA A 223 -0.88 1.51 24.44
CA ALA A 223 -2.05 1.16 23.64
C ALA A 223 -3.21 0.53 24.45
N ARG A 224 -2.94 -0.03 25.63
CA ARG A 224 -4.00 -0.48 26.54
C ARG A 224 -4.64 0.70 27.28
N LEU A 225 -3.84 1.71 27.62
CA LEU A 225 -4.31 2.89 28.37
C LEU A 225 -5.06 3.87 27.46
N GLN A 226 -4.59 4.02 26.23
CA GLN A 226 -5.19 4.80 25.17
C GLN A 226 -5.24 3.95 23.89
N PRO A 227 -6.26 3.09 23.75
CA PRO A 227 -6.34 2.20 22.59
C PRO A 227 -6.51 2.98 21.29
N PRO A 228 -5.91 2.51 20.18
CA PRO A 228 -6.27 3.00 18.86
C PRO A 228 -7.77 2.90 18.60
N ALA A 229 -8.33 3.88 17.90
CA ALA A 229 -9.77 3.94 17.59
C ALA A 229 -10.28 2.65 16.93
N ALA A 230 -9.51 2.11 15.97
CA ALA A 230 -9.84 0.85 15.30
C ALA A 230 -9.97 -0.34 16.27
N LEU A 231 -9.09 -0.44 17.27
CA LEU A 231 -9.14 -1.52 18.27
C LEU A 231 -10.28 -1.30 19.31
N THR A 232 -10.59 -0.04 19.61
CA THR A 232 -11.76 0.30 20.44
C THR A 232 -13.06 -0.09 19.75
N GLN A 233 -13.15 0.11 18.43
CA GLN A 233 -14.32 -0.28 17.65
C GLN A 233 -14.49 -1.79 17.58
N LEU A 234 -13.40 -2.57 17.54
CA LEU A 234 -13.48 -4.03 17.64
C LEU A 234 -14.25 -4.49 18.90
N GLU A 235 -14.10 -3.81 20.02
CA GLU A 235 -14.81 -4.17 21.26
C GLU A 235 -16.33 -3.94 21.18
N GLN A 236 -16.77 -3.08 20.25
CA GLN A 236 -18.17 -2.75 20.01
C GLN A 236 -18.84 -3.68 18.99
N TYR A 237 -18.08 -4.59 18.39
CA TYR A 237 -18.58 -5.50 17.36
C TYR A 237 -19.84 -6.27 17.80
N ARG A 238 -20.81 -6.31 16.89
CA ARG A 238 -22.00 -7.16 16.96
C ARG A 238 -22.20 -7.83 15.62
N PRO A 239 -22.37 -9.16 15.58
CA PRO A 239 -22.58 -9.89 14.32
C PRO A 239 -23.83 -9.41 13.60
N PRO A 240 -23.71 -8.98 12.33
CA PRO A 240 -24.80 -8.40 11.57
C PRO A 240 -25.74 -9.46 10.97
N ASN A 241 -26.94 -9.00 10.58
CA ASN A 241 -27.85 -9.68 9.68
C ASN A 241 -27.57 -9.23 8.25
N ILE A 242 -27.02 -10.11 7.41
CA ILE A 242 -26.46 -9.79 6.09
C ILE A 242 -27.43 -10.20 4.98
N ALA A 243 -27.80 -9.26 4.10
CA ALA A 243 -28.44 -9.56 2.83
C ALA A 243 -27.40 -9.77 1.73
N VAL A 244 -27.48 -10.89 1.02
CA VAL A 244 -26.54 -11.24 -0.05
C VAL A 244 -27.27 -11.27 -1.39
N MET A 245 -26.89 -10.40 -2.32
CA MET A 245 -27.49 -10.26 -3.66
C MET A 245 -26.58 -10.86 -4.73
N LEU A 246 -26.94 -12.04 -5.27
CA LEU A 246 -26.13 -12.78 -6.25
C LEU A 246 -27.00 -13.30 -7.41
N PRO A 247 -26.43 -13.52 -8.60
CA PRO A 247 -27.12 -14.19 -9.70
C PRO A 247 -27.14 -15.70 -9.43
N LEU A 248 -28.17 -16.19 -8.75
CA LEU A 248 -28.27 -17.59 -8.33
C LEU A 248 -29.03 -18.47 -9.36
N SER A 249 -29.49 -17.87 -10.45
CA SER A 249 -30.15 -18.55 -11.55
C SER A 249 -29.66 -18.01 -12.92
N GLY A 250 -30.11 -18.62 -14.01
CA GLY A 250 -29.75 -18.20 -15.36
C GLY A 250 -28.31 -18.51 -15.76
N ASN A 251 -27.80 -17.77 -16.77
CA ASN A 251 -26.50 -18.06 -17.39
C ASN A 251 -25.29 -17.81 -16.48
N LEU A 252 -25.44 -17.01 -15.44
CA LEU A 252 -24.39 -16.68 -14.48
C LEU A 252 -24.54 -17.41 -13.15
N ALA A 253 -25.45 -18.36 -13.05
CA ALA A 253 -25.71 -19.12 -11.83
C ALA A 253 -24.44 -19.75 -11.25
N ALA A 254 -23.61 -20.38 -12.08
CA ALA A 254 -22.36 -21.02 -11.63
C ALA A 254 -21.39 -20.03 -10.98
N ALA A 255 -21.31 -18.79 -11.48
CA ALA A 255 -20.49 -17.74 -10.88
C ALA A 255 -21.09 -17.25 -9.55
N GLY A 256 -22.41 -17.02 -9.51
CA GLY A 256 -23.12 -16.64 -8.28
C GLY A 256 -23.05 -17.71 -7.20
N GLU A 257 -23.17 -18.98 -7.58
CA GLU A 257 -23.02 -20.13 -6.70
C GLU A 257 -21.61 -20.26 -6.12
N ALA A 258 -20.58 -20.04 -6.91
CA ALA A 258 -19.20 -20.03 -6.43
C ALA A 258 -18.99 -18.97 -5.34
N VAL A 259 -19.50 -17.76 -5.55
CA VAL A 259 -19.45 -16.69 -4.53
C VAL A 259 -20.29 -17.07 -3.30
N ARG A 260 -21.52 -17.61 -3.49
CA ARG A 260 -22.37 -18.09 -2.39
C ARG A 260 -21.65 -19.14 -1.55
N ASP A 261 -21.02 -20.10 -2.19
CA ASP A 261 -20.35 -21.20 -1.50
C ASP A 261 -19.13 -20.71 -0.72
N GLY A 262 -18.39 -19.72 -1.25
CA GLY A 262 -17.34 -19.01 -0.51
C GLY A 262 -17.88 -18.28 0.74
N ILE A 263 -19.00 -17.58 0.61
CA ILE A 263 -19.70 -16.94 1.75
C ILE A 263 -20.10 -17.98 2.80
N VAL A 264 -20.69 -19.09 2.36
CA VAL A 264 -21.12 -20.17 3.27
C VAL A 264 -19.91 -20.79 3.98
N ALA A 265 -18.79 -20.97 3.30
CA ALA A 265 -17.57 -21.50 3.92
C ALA A 265 -17.05 -20.57 5.04
N ALA A 266 -16.97 -19.28 4.79
CA ALA A 266 -16.54 -18.29 5.79
C ALA A 266 -17.53 -18.20 6.96
N TYR A 267 -18.83 -18.26 6.67
CA TYR A 267 -19.89 -18.32 7.68
C TYR A 267 -19.74 -19.56 8.59
N LEU A 268 -19.52 -20.74 8.02
CA LEU A 268 -19.34 -21.98 8.78
C LEU A 268 -18.04 -21.95 9.61
N GLU A 269 -16.96 -21.39 9.07
CA GLU A 269 -15.71 -21.22 9.82
C GLU A 269 -15.93 -20.35 11.06
N GLU A 270 -16.63 -19.22 10.92
CA GLU A 270 -16.95 -18.35 12.05
C GLU A 270 -17.87 -19.03 13.07
N GLN A 271 -18.85 -19.83 12.62
CA GLN A 271 -19.73 -20.61 13.51
C GLN A 271 -18.97 -21.65 14.35
N ASN A 272 -17.90 -22.23 13.78
CA ASN A 272 -17.09 -23.26 14.40
C ASN A 272 -15.89 -22.73 15.19
N SER A 273 -15.59 -21.42 15.07
CA SER A 273 -14.49 -20.82 15.84
C SER A 273 -14.82 -20.86 17.34
N GLU A 274 -13.99 -21.56 18.12
CA GLU A 274 -14.04 -21.63 19.58
C GLU A 274 -13.53 -20.33 20.23
N ALA A 275 -13.84 -19.17 19.66
CA ALA A 275 -13.54 -17.92 20.33
C ALA A 275 -14.31 -17.90 21.65
N SER A 276 -13.58 -17.97 22.77
CA SER A 276 -14.08 -18.05 24.13
C SER A 276 -14.83 -16.78 24.56
N PHE A 277 -15.96 -16.53 23.92
CA PHE A 277 -16.97 -15.63 24.46
C PHE A 277 -17.96 -16.46 25.28
N SER A 278 -18.36 -15.92 26.42
CA SER A 278 -19.38 -16.55 27.25
C SER A 278 -20.57 -16.96 26.37
N PRO A 279 -21.11 -18.17 26.47
CA PRO A 279 -22.18 -18.69 25.59
C PRO A 279 -23.43 -17.80 25.49
N ASN A 280 -23.56 -16.82 26.38
CA ASN A 280 -24.74 -15.94 26.47
C ASN A 280 -24.58 -14.57 25.78
N ASP A 281 -23.40 -14.21 25.23
CA ASP A 281 -23.13 -12.82 24.87
C ASP A 281 -23.12 -12.49 23.37
N MET A 282 -23.20 -13.47 22.46
CA MET A 282 -23.18 -13.12 21.04
C MET A 282 -24.25 -13.87 20.20
N ALA A 283 -25.20 -13.09 19.70
CA ALA A 283 -25.95 -13.49 18.53
C ALA A 283 -24.95 -13.75 17.38
N LYS A 284 -25.14 -14.85 16.65
CA LYS A 284 -24.31 -15.17 15.47
C LYS A 284 -24.81 -14.38 14.27
N ALA A 285 -23.92 -14.02 13.34
CA ALA A 285 -24.30 -13.41 12.08
C ALA A 285 -25.35 -14.27 11.35
N LYS A 286 -26.26 -13.62 10.63
CA LYS A 286 -27.27 -14.29 9.80
C LYS A 286 -27.04 -13.89 8.36
N VAL A 287 -27.29 -14.81 7.43
CA VAL A 287 -27.11 -14.57 6.00
C VAL A 287 -28.40 -14.94 5.26
N HIS A 288 -28.88 -14.02 4.43
CA HIS A 288 -30.05 -14.21 3.58
C HIS A 288 -29.67 -13.95 2.12
N PHE A 289 -30.02 -14.87 1.22
CA PHE A 289 -29.66 -14.77 -0.19
C PHE A 289 -30.84 -14.28 -1.03
N TYR A 290 -30.56 -13.36 -1.95
CA TYR A 290 -31.50 -12.78 -2.92
C TYR A 290 -30.96 -13.01 -4.34
N ASP A 291 -31.79 -13.58 -5.22
CA ASP A 291 -31.41 -13.84 -6.62
C ASP A 291 -31.56 -12.57 -7.47
N THR A 292 -30.47 -12.14 -8.09
CA THR A 292 -30.44 -10.94 -8.94
C THR A 292 -30.57 -11.25 -10.44
N ALA A 293 -30.80 -12.51 -10.83
CA ALA A 293 -30.82 -12.90 -12.24
C ALA A 293 -32.16 -12.65 -12.92
N ASN A 294 -33.27 -12.82 -12.19
CA ASN A 294 -34.60 -12.85 -12.75
C ASN A 294 -35.46 -11.62 -12.46
N GLN A 295 -34.94 -10.65 -11.69
CA GLN A 295 -35.64 -9.42 -11.31
C GLN A 295 -34.75 -8.22 -11.53
N PRO A 296 -35.33 -7.03 -11.84
CA PRO A 296 -34.59 -5.77 -11.81
C PRO A 296 -33.97 -5.54 -10.42
N ILE A 297 -32.74 -5.02 -10.38
CA ILE A 297 -32.03 -4.79 -9.11
C ILE A 297 -32.81 -3.88 -8.13
N ALA A 298 -33.65 -3.00 -8.64
CA ALA A 298 -34.50 -2.13 -7.82
C ALA A 298 -35.55 -2.93 -7.02
N GLU A 299 -36.18 -3.95 -7.64
CA GLU A 299 -37.15 -4.82 -6.97
C GLU A 299 -36.46 -5.69 -5.90
N VAL A 300 -35.29 -6.26 -6.24
CA VAL A 300 -34.47 -6.99 -5.26
C VAL A 300 -34.10 -6.10 -4.08
N TRP A 301 -33.79 -4.83 -4.34
CA TRP A 301 -33.47 -3.88 -3.28
C TRP A 301 -34.66 -3.58 -2.35
N GLU A 302 -35.88 -3.47 -2.88
CA GLU A 302 -37.10 -3.33 -2.06
C GLU A 302 -37.30 -4.54 -1.15
N ASP A 303 -37.08 -5.75 -1.67
CA ASP A 303 -37.14 -7.00 -0.87
C ASP A 303 -36.08 -7.02 0.24
N VAL A 304 -34.87 -6.57 -0.05
CA VAL A 304 -33.79 -6.44 0.94
C VAL A 304 -34.17 -5.45 2.05
N LEU A 305 -34.72 -4.28 1.69
CA LEU A 305 -35.14 -3.28 2.69
C LEU A 305 -36.28 -3.81 3.58
N ALA A 306 -37.16 -4.66 3.06
CA ALA A 306 -38.22 -5.30 3.84
C ALA A 306 -37.70 -6.37 4.81
N GLY A 307 -36.48 -6.90 4.60
CA GLY A 307 -35.89 -7.99 5.34
C GLY A 307 -35.23 -7.62 6.66
N ASN A 308 -35.17 -6.34 7.03
CA ASN A 308 -34.53 -5.83 8.25
C ASN A 308 -33.08 -6.32 8.43
N HIS A 309 -32.24 -6.00 7.45
CA HIS A 309 -30.81 -6.30 7.44
C HIS A 309 -29.97 -5.16 7.98
N ASP A 310 -28.77 -5.48 8.49
CA ASP A 310 -27.79 -4.50 9.00
C ASP A 310 -26.79 -4.08 7.92
N VAL A 311 -26.55 -4.96 6.92
CA VAL A 311 -25.63 -4.74 5.81
C VAL A 311 -26.09 -5.47 4.56
N THR A 312 -25.60 -5.03 3.38
CA THR A 312 -25.76 -5.77 2.13
C THR A 312 -24.43 -6.13 1.50
N VAL A 313 -24.38 -7.30 0.86
CA VAL A 313 -23.24 -7.82 0.09
C VAL A 313 -23.74 -8.17 -1.31
N GLY A 314 -23.06 -7.68 -2.33
CA GLY A 314 -23.49 -7.70 -3.73
C GLY A 314 -24.06 -6.34 -4.17
N PRO A 315 -24.48 -6.23 -5.45
CA PRO A 315 -24.47 -7.28 -6.47
C PRO A 315 -23.08 -7.62 -7.04
N LEU A 316 -22.99 -8.76 -7.75
CA LEU A 316 -21.75 -9.24 -8.38
C LEU A 316 -21.57 -8.71 -9.81
N ILE A 317 -22.67 -8.60 -10.57
CA ILE A 317 -22.64 -8.25 -11.98
C ILE A 317 -22.39 -6.74 -12.13
N LYS A 318 -21.39 -6.33 -12.92
CA LYS A 318 -20.96 -4.94 -13.06
C LYS A 318 -22.12 -3.98 -13.41
N ASP A 319 -22.96 -4.34 -14.37
CA ASP A 319 -24.10 -3.50 -14.76
C ASP A 319 -25.12 -3.33 -13.62
N ASN A 320 -25.29 -4.36 -12.79
CA ASN A 320 -26.16 -4.28 -11.62
C ASN A 320 -25.54 -3.44 -10.50
N VAL A 321 -24.20 -3.41 -10.36
CA VAL A 321 -23.50 -2.56 -9.37
C VAL A 321 -23.79 -1.08 -9.67
N GLN A 322 -23.70 -0.67 -10.93
CA GLN A 322 -23.98 0.73 -11.30
C GLN A 322 -25.44 1.10 -10.99
N ARG A 323 -26.38 0.27 -11.43
CA ARG A 323 -27.82 0.50 -11.17
C ARG A 323 -28.15 0.46 -9.67
N PHE A 324 -27.49 -0.42 -8.93
CA PHE A 324 -27.67 -0.52 -7.48
C PHE A 324 -27.19 0.73 -6.75
N ALA A 325 -26.08 1.32 -7.17
CA ALA A 325 -25.59 2.58 -6.63
C ALA A 325 -26.63 3.71 -6.78
N ASP A 326 -27.32 3.74 -7.94
CA ASP A 326 -28.34 4.75 -8.21
C ASP A 326 -29.59 4.55 -7.33
N VAL A 327 -30.16 3.33 -7.28
CA VAL A 327 -31.39 3.05 -6.53
C VAL A 327 -31.20 3.04 -5.03
N SER A 328 -29.99 2.80 -4.54
CA SER A 328 -29.68 2.74 -3.11
C SER A 328 -29.04 4.02 -2.57
N SER A 329 -28.92 5.10 -3.38
CA SER A 329 -28.17 6.31 -3.07
C SER A 329 -28.59 7.03 -1.78
N PHE A 330 -29.84 6.89 -1.37
CA PHE A 330 -30.40 7.50 -0.14
C PHE A 330 -30.43 6.57 1.06
N SER A 331 -29.88 5.36 0.95
CA SER A 331 -29.86 4.40 2.03
C SER A 331 -28.69 4.65 2.98
N GLU A 332 -28.95 4.60 4.28
CA GLU A 332 -27.92 4.60 5.32
C GLU A 332 -27.34 3.18 5.57
N LEU A 333 -27.96 2.14 4.99
CA LEU A 333 -27.51 0.76 5.13
C LEU A 333 -26.13 0.58 4.49
N PRO A 334 -25.09 0.09 5.19
CA PRO A 334 -23.80 -0.19 4.61
C PRO A 334 -23.90 -1.23 3.50
N ARG A 335 -23.26 -0.99 2.37
CA ARG A 335 -23.39 -1.77 1.13
C ARG A 335 -22.02 -2.16 0.60
N LEU A 336 -21.77 -3.44 0.39
CA LEU A 336 -20.57 -3.98 -0.23
C LEU A 336 -20.91 -4.47 -1.64
N SER A 337 -20.56 -3.75 -2.69
CA SER A 337 -20.62 -4.28 -4.04
C SER A 337 -19.47 -5.26 -4.30
N LEU A 338 -19.76 -6.33 -5.05
CA LEU A 338 -18.77 -7.36 -5.41
C LEU A 338 -18.17 -7.10 -6.80
N ASN A 339 -18.17 -5.86 -7.21
CA ASN A 339 -17.51 -5.33 -8.40
C ASN A 339 -17.36 -3.82 -8.25
N TYR A 340 -16.64 -3.21 -9.19
CA TYR A 340 -16.31 -1.78 -9.16
C TYR A 340 -17.33 -0.95 -9.95
N LEU A 341 -17.63 0.24 -9.44
CA LEU A 341 -18.33 1.29 -10.18
C LEU A 341 -17.53 1.73 -11.42
N ASN A 342 -18.18 2.34 -12.38
CA ASN A 342 -17.50 2.90 -13.54
C ASN A 342 -16.62 4.08 -13.13
N GLU A 343 -15.46 4.21 -13.79
CA GLU A 343 -14.54 5.34 -13.56
C GLU A 343 -15.24 6.69 -13.81
N GLY A 344 -14.90 7.67 -12.99
CA GLY A 344 -15.44 9.04 -13.09
C GLY A 344 -16.72 9.28 -12.28
N ASN A 345 -17.30 8.27 -11.65
CA ASN A 345 -18.40 8.46 -10.71
C ASN A 345 -17.86 8.59 -9.29
N ASP A 346 -18.28 9.63 -8.58
CA ASP A 346 -18.05 9.70 -7.14
C ASP A 346 -18.71 8.51 -6.46
N ASN A 347 -17.98 7.86 -5.55
CA ASN A 347 -18.54 6.74 -4.81
C ASN A 347 -19.64 7.25 -3.88
N PRO A 348 -20.91 6.78 -4.03
CA PRO A 348 -21.97 7.19 -3.13
C PRO A 348 -21.64 6.81 -1.67
N SER A 349 -21.99 7.68 -0.73
CA SER A 349 -21.77 7.43 0.69
C SER A 349 -22.35 6.07 1.11
N GLY A 350 -21.61 5.30 1.92
CA GLY A 350 -22.03 4.01 2.42
C GLY A 350 -21.94 2.84 1.41
N ILE A 351 -21.40 3.04 0.20
CA ILE A 351 -21.05 1.96 -0.72
C ILE A 351 -19.55 1.68 -0.63
N PHE A 352 -19.23 0.44 -0.30
CA PHE A 352 -17.88 -0.11 -0.34
C PHE A 352 -17.77 -1.06 -1.53
N GLN A 353 -16.59 -1.18 -2.10
CA GLN A 353 -16.36 -1.98 -3.31
C GLN A 353 -15.30 -3.03 -3.04
N LEU A 354 -15.59 -4.29 -3.32
CA LEU A 354 -14.66 -5.41 -3.28
C LEU A 354 -14.72 -6.14 -4.62
N GLY A 355 -13.59 -6.40 -5.22
CA GLY A 355 -13.52 -7.13 -6.48
C GLY A 355 -12.15 -7.75 -6.67
N ILE A 356 -12.00 -8.45 -7.79
CA ILE A 356 -10.75 -9.10 -8.20
C ILE A 356 -10.10 -8.23 -9.26
N ALA A 357 -9.43 -7.15 -8.81
CA ALA A 357 -8.76 -6.21 -9.70
C ALA A 357 -7.34 -6.68 -10.04
N ILE A 358 -7.01 -6.69 -11.32
CA ILE A 358 -5.63 -6.96 -11.79
C ILE A 358 -4.68 -5.83 -11.37
N GLU A 359 -5.20 -4.64 -11.17
CA GLU A 359 -4.48 -3.46 -10.69
C GLU A 359 -3.89 -3.69 -9.30
N ASP A 360 -4.59 -4.42 -8.42
CA ASP A 360 -4.07 -4.74 -7.08
C ASP A 360 -2.91 -5.74 -7.15
N GLU A 361 -2.96 -6.69 -8.09
CA GLU A 361 -1.84 -7.59 -8.35
C GLU A 361 -0.61 -6.83 -8.85
N ALA A 362 -0.81 -5.90 -9.79
CA ALA A 362 0.27 -5.08 -10.31
C ALA A 362 0.91 -4.19 -9.21
N ARG A 363 0.10 -3.60 -8.32
CA ARG A 363 0.61 -2.86 -7.15
C ARG A 363 1.36 -3.77 -6.17
N SER A 364 0.89 -5.00 -5.99
CA SER A 364 1.60 -5.99 -5.16
C SER A 364 2.97 -6.33 -5.73
N LEU A 365 3.11 -6.45 -7.06
CA LEU A 365 4.41 -6.62 -7.70
C LEU A 365 5.35 -5.45 -7.38
N VAL A 366 4.88 -4.20 -7.49
CA VAL A 366 5.68 -3.02 -7.13
C VAL A 366 6.20 -3.12 -5.71
N THR A 367 5.31 -3.39 -4.74
CA THR A 367 5.68 -3.49 -3.33
C THR A 367 6.76 -4.56 -3.10
N HIS A 368 6.58 -5.75 -3.67
CA HIS A 368 7.55 -6.85 -3.54
C HIS A 368 8.91 -6.52 -4.18
N MET A 369 8.89 -5.89 -5.36
CA MET A 369 10.11 -5.56 -6.08
C MET A 369 10.90 -4.44 -5.40
N LEU A 370 10.22 -3.44 -4.84
CA LEU A 370 10.87 -2.37 -4.03
C LEU A 370 11.47 -2.94 -2.74
N LEU A 371 10.78 -3.86 -2.05
CA LEU A 371 11.31 -4.55 -0.87
C LEU A 371 12.52 -5.43 -1.21
N ALA A 372 12.59 -5.97 -2.43
CA ALA A 372 13.75 -6.70 -2.92
C ALA A 372 14.91 -5.79 -3.37
N GLY A 373 14.71 -4.47 -3.40
CA GLY A 373 15.74 -3.47 -3.73
C GLY A 373 15.95 -3.28 -5.23
N TYR A 374 15.00 -3.64 -6.09
CA TYR A 374 15.10 -3.42 -7.53
C TYR A 374 14.82 -1.96 -7.90
N GLU A 375 15.64 -1.42 -8.78
CA GLU A 375 15.50 -0.05 -9.31
C GLU A 375 15.42 -0.04 -10.84
N ARG A 376 16.09 -0.98 -11.51
CA ARG A 376 16.22 -1.03 -12.98
C ARG A 376 15.53 -2.27 -13.54
N VAL A 377 14.27 -2.07 -13.91
CA VAL A 377 13.44 -3.16 -14.45
C VAL A 377 12.98 -2.86 -15.86
N MET A 378 12.67 -3.89 -16.61
CA MET A 378 11.92 -3.75 -17.86
C MET A 378 10.54 -4.37 -17.71
N MET A 379 9.56 -3.85 -18.46
CA MET A 379 8.21 -4.39 -18.52
C MET A 379 7.88 -4.85 -19.93
N ILE A 380 7.36 -6.07 -20.01
CA ILE A 380 6.78 -6.64 -21.24
C ILE A 380 5.28 -6.83 -20.99
N HIS A 381 4.44 -6.26 -21.85
CA HIS A 381 2.99 -6.35 -21.70
C HIS A 381 2.27 -6.52 -23.05
N SER A 382 1.11 -7.18 -23.04
CA SER A 382 0.26 -7.25 -24.22
C SER A 382 -0.61 -5.99 -24.35
N ASP A 383 -1.16 -5.75 -25.56
CA ASP A 383 -2.08 -4.64 -25.82
C ASP A 383 -3.52 -4.94 -25.36
N SER A 384 -3.75 -6.05 -24.65
CA SER A 384 -5.05 -6.37 -24.07
C SER A 384 -5.45 -5.36 -23.00
N SER A 385 -6.75 -5.09 -22.85
CA SER A 385 -7.27 -4.08 -21.92
C SER A 385 -6.87 -4.35 -20.46
N TRP A 386 -6.83 -5.61 -20.03
CA TRP A 386 -6.42 -5.96 -18.67
C TRP A 386 -4.92 -5.72 -18.44
N SER A 387 -4.08 -6.05 -19.44
CA SER A 387 -2.64 -5.86 -19.35
C SER A 387 -2.27 -4.38 -19.31
N GLN A 388 -2.98 -3.55 -20.08
CA GLN A 388 -2.82 -2.09 -20.04
C GLN A 388 -3.20 -1.51 -18.67
N ARG A 389 -4.33 -1.95 -18.07
CA ARG A 389 -4.71 -1.51 -16.71
C ARG A 389 -3.68 -1.94 -15.65
N ALA A 390 -3.16 -3.17 -15.76
CA ALA A 390 -2.11 -3.64 -14.85
C ALA A 390 -0.83 -2.82 -15.01
N ARG A 391 -0.43 -2.50 -16.26
CA ARG A 391 0.71 -1.61 -16.55
C ARG A 391 0.52 -0.25 -15.90
N ASP A 392 -0.62 0.36 -16.11
CA ASP A 392 -0.90 1.72 -15.62
C ASP A 392 -0.86 1.75 -14.08
N ALA A 393 -1.44 0.73 -13.41
CA ALA A 393 -1.40 0.60 -11.96
C ALA A 393 0.02 0.34 -11.41
N PHE A 394 0.85 -0.40 -12.16
CA PHE A 394 2.25 -0.59 -11.81
C PHE A 394 3.03 0.74 -11.91
N LEU A 395 2.88 1.44 -13.05
CA LEU A 395 3.59 2.70 -13.31
C LEU A 395 3.18 3.83 -12.36
N GLU A 396 1.94 3.83 -11.88
CA GLU A 396 1.45 4.79 -10.88
C GLU A 396 2.28 4.76 -9.58
N GLN A 397 2.81 3.59 -9.20
CA GLN A 397 3.52 3.40 -7.93
C GLN A 397 5.03 3.13 -8.10
N TRP A 398 5.50 2.82 -9.32
CA TRP A 398 6.91 2.55 -9.54
C TRP A 398 7.72 3.84 -9.60
N PRO A 399 8.67 4.09 -8.68
CA PRO A 399 9.32 5.40 -8.54
C PRO A 399 10.51 5.62 -9.48
N PHE A 400 10.99 4.57 -10.17
CA PHE A 400 12.18 4.63 -11.01
C PHE A 400 11.84 4.65 -12.50
N PRO A 401 12.77 5.13 -13.36
CA PRO A 401 12.62 4.96 -14.80
C PRO A 401 12.47 3.48 -15.19
N ILE A 402 11.53 3.19 -16.07
CA ILE A 402 11.26 1.82 -16.53
C ILE A 402 11.25 1.76 -18.05
N SER A 403 11.84 0.72 -18.61
CA SER A 403 11.77 0.41 -20.03
C SER A 403 10.55 -0.48 -20.29
N THR A 404 9.59 0.01 -21.08
CA THR A 404 8.38 -0.74 -21.42
C THR A 404 8.38 -1.13 -22.88
N SER A 405 7.97 -2.37 -23.18
CA SER A 405 7.74 -2.85 -24.54
C SER A 405 6.42 -3.59 -24.62
N SER A 406 5.62 -3.31 -25.65
CA SER A 406 4.32 -3.92 -25.86
C SER A 406 4.29 -4.77 -27.12
N PHE A 407 3.33 -5.68 -27.18
CA PHE A 407 3.03 -6.47 -28.37
C PHE A 407 1.52 -6.66 -28.51
N ALA A 408 1.04 -6.63 -29.75
CA ALA A 408 -0.37 -6.85 -30.06
C ALA A 408 -0.71 -8.33 -30.29
N ASP A 409 0.24 -9.08 -30.85
CA ASP A 409 0.08 -10.51 -31.17
C ASP A 409 1.31 -11.27 -30.65
N ILE A 410 1.11 -12.50 -30.23
CA ILE A 410 2.18 -13.36 -29.68
C ILE A 410 3.36 -13.55 -30.67
N LYS A 411 3.12 -13.46 -31.98
CA LYS A 411 4.18 -13.51 -32.98
C LYS A 411 5.15 -12.34 -32.90
N ASP A 412 4.71 -11.20 -32.35
CA ASP A 412 5.49 -9.97 -32.23
C ASP A 412 6.28 -9.93 -30.92
N LEU A 413 5.98 -10.85 -29.98
CA LEU A 413 6.59 -10.91 -28.64
C LEU A 413 8.12 -11.00 -28.68
N THR A 414 8.68 -11.83 -29.57
CA THR A 414 10.13 -11.97 -29.67
C THR A 414 10.80 -10.66 -30.11
N ALA A 415 10.17 -9.92 -31.02
CA ALA A 415 10.67 -8.60 -31.44
C ALA A 415 10.57 -7.59 -30.28
N ALA A 416 9.44 -7.58 -29.56
CA ALA A 416 9.25 -6.71 -28.39
C ALA A 416 10.31 -6.96 -27.30
N VAL A 417 10.67 -8.22 -27.04
CA VAL A 417 11.77 -8.57 -26.12
C VAL A 417 13.12 -8.08 -26.66
N GLY A 418 13.36 -8.22 -27.97
CA GLY A 418 14.59 -7.75 -28.61
C GLY A 418 14.78 -6.23 -28.50
N ASP A 419 13.70 -5.48 -28.65
CA ASP A 419 13.70 -4.02 -28.47
C ASP A 419 13.97 -3.65 -27.01
N ALA A 420 13.30 -4.30 -26.05
CA ALA A 420 13.52 -4.05 -24.62
C ALA A 420 14.94 -4.39 -24.16
N MET A 421 15.53 -5.46 -24.71
CA MET A 421 16.90 -5.90 -24.44
C MET A 421 17.95 -5.16 -25.29
N LEU A 422 17.56 -4.24 -26.18
CA LEU A 422 18.42 -3.48 -27.09
C LEU A 422 19.26 -4.35 -28.05
N THR A 423 18.87 -5.59 -28.25
CA THR A 423 19.58 -6.51 -29.17
C THR A 423 19.34 -6.14 -30.64
N ALA A 424 18.14 -5.66 -30.98
CA ALA A 424 17.80 -5.14 -32.30
C ALA A 424 18.67 -3.92 -32.68
N GLU A 425 18.89 -2.99 -31.74
CA GLU A 425 19.80 -1.84 -31.94
C GLU A 425 21.25 -2.28 -32.11
N SER A 426 21.67 -3.29 -31.35
CA SER A 426 23.01 -3.89 -31.50
C SER A 426 23.23 -4.49 -32.89
N GLU A 427 22.23 -5.18 -33.44
CA GLU A 427 22.27 -5.73 -34.82
C GLU A 427 22.22 -4.63 -35.88
N ALA A 428 21.41 -3.59 -35.70
CA ALA A 428 21.37 -2.45 -36.61
C ALA A 428 22.72 -1.72 -36.65
N ARG A 429 23.37 -1.54 -35.50
CA ARG A 429 24.72 -0.95 -35.42
C ARG A 429 25.77 -1.82 -36.13
N LYS A 430 25.73 -3.13 -35.99
CA LYS A 430 26.57 -4.05 -36.76
C LYS A 430 26.41 -3.84 -38.28
N THR A 431 25.16 -3.83 -38.74
CA THR A 431 24.84 -3.67 -40.16
C THR A 431 25.40 -2.37 -40.71
N GLU A 432 25.27 -1.28 -39.96
CA GLU A 432 25.84 0.02 -40.32
C GLU A 432 27.38 -0.01 -40.35
N LEU A 433 28.01 -0.63 -39.35
CA LEU A 433 29.48 -0.79 -39.34
C LEU A 433 29.98 -1.66 -40.49
N GLN A 434 29.30 -2.76 -40.85
CA GLN A 434 29.63 -3.57 -42.00
C GLN A 434 29.52 -2.76 -43.30
N ARG A 435 28.50 -1.91 -43.43
CA ARG A 435 28.33 -1.04 -44.60
C ARG A 435 29.47 -0.01 -44.70
N ILE A 436 29.93 0.55 -43.61
CA ILE A 436 31.02 1.53 -43.56
C ILE A 436 32.37 0.88 -43.85
N LEU A 437 32.62 -0.30 -43.27
CA LEU A 437 33.91 -0.98 -43.35
C LEU A 437 34.08 -1.84 -44.62
N GLY A 438 32.97 -2.15 -45.30
CA GLY A 438 32.98 -3.00 -46.50
C GLY A 438 33.39 -4.47 -46.25
N THR A 439 33.37 -4.92 -44.98
CA THR A 439 33.75 -6.29 -44.57
C THR A 439 32.68 -6.93 -43.71
N GLN A 440 32.56 -8.26 -43.76
CA GLN A 440 31.75 -9.01 -42.81
C GLN A 440 32.42 -9.00 -41.44
N LEU A 441 31.64 -8.67 -40.40
CA LEU A 441 32.07 -8.67 -39.01
C LEU A 441 31.51 -9.93 -38.32
N GLU A 442 32.37 -10.65 -37.62
CA GLU A 442 31.90 -11.61 -36.61
C GLU A 442 31.23 -10.82 -35.46
N PHE A 443 30.02 -11.21 -35.11
CA PHE A 443 29.21 -10.43 -34.18
C PHE A 443 28.29 -11.34 -33.39
N LEU A 444 28.23 -11.08 -32.10
CA LEU A 444 27.21 -11.56 -31.20
C LEU A 444 26.39 -10.34 -30.72
N PRO A 445 25.07 -10.33 -30.89
CA PRO A 445 24.26 -9.24 -30.36
C PRO A 445 24.55 -9.03 -28.88
N ARG A 446 24.73 -7.78 -28.49
CA ARG A 446 24.93 -7.43 -27.07
C ARG A 446 23.61 -6.96 -26.49
N ALA A 447 23.07 -7.74 -25.59
CA ALA A 447 21.97 -7.32 -24.73
C ALA A 447 22.47 -6.28 -23.70
N ARG A 448 21.54 -5.47 -23.20
CA ARG A 448 21.82 -4.61 -22.07
C ARG A 448 22.02 -5.45 -20.81
N ASP A 449 22.93 -5.02 -19.95
CA ASP A 449 23.35 -5.69 -18.72
C ASP A 449 23.02 -4.89 -17.43
N ASP A 450 22.29 -3.78 -17.61
CA ASP A 450 21.89 -2.91 -16.50
C ASP A 450 20.57 -3.31 -15.84
N LEU A 451 19.83 -4.25 -16.42
CA LEU A 451 18.55 -4.70 -15.89
C LEU A 451 18.73 -5.67 -14.72
N GLU A 452 17.82 -5.57 -13.73
CA GLU A 452 17.80 -6.39 -12.52
C GLU A 452 16.65 -7.38 -12.50
N ALA A 453 15.52 -7.04 -13.15
CA ALA A 453 14.33 -7.90 -13.20
C ALA A 453 13.43 -7.56 -14.41
N ILE A 454 12.49 -8.46 -14.67
CA ILE A 454 11.48 -8.35 -15.72
C ILE A 454 10.09 -8.37 -15.08
N VAL A 455 9.24 -7.43 -15.47
CA VAL A 455 7.80 -7.44 -15.19
C VAL A 455 7.07 -7.96 -16.44
N ALA A 456 6.38 -9.09 -16.30
CA ALA A 456 5.63 -9.73 -17.39
C ALA A 456 4.12 -9.63 -17.11
N LEU A 457 3.44 -8.74 -17.84
CA LEU A 457 1.98 -8.60 -17.80
C LEU A 457 1.37 -9.35 -19.00
N THR A 458 1.45 -10.67 -18.94
CA THR A 458 1.18 -11.60 -20.05
C THR A 458 0.25 -12.70 -19.60
N SER A 459 -0.58 -13.21 -20.52
CA SER A 459 -1.38 -14.42 -20.35
C SER A 459 -0.51 -15.67 -20.28
N ASN A 460 -1.08 -16.83 -19.95
CA ASN A 460 -0.33 -18.08 -19.87
C ASN A 460 0.40 -18.44 -21.16
N VAL A 461 -0.28 -18.37 -22.31
CA VAL A 461 0.31 -18.70 -23.61
C VAL A 461 1.43 -17.73 -23.99
N GLU A 462 1.25 -16.44 -23.70
CA GLU A 462 2.27 -15.40 -23.92
C GLU A 462 3.46 -15.57 -22.98
N SER A 463 3.23 -15.93 -21.71
CA SER A 463 4.28 -16.23 -20.73
C SER A 463 5.14 -17.42 -21.13
N GLN A 464 4.52 -18.48 -21.65
CA GLN A 464 5.25 -19.63 -22.22
C GLN A 464 6.12 -19.24 -23.41
N ALA A 465 5.64 -18.33 -24.27
CA ALA A 465 6.41 -17.83 -25.41
C ALA A 465 7.51 -16.82 -24.98
N LEU A 466 7.32 -16.13 -23.86
CA LEU A 466 8.30 -15.17 -23.33
C LEU A 466 9.61 -15.86 -22.92
N VAL A 467 9.56 -17.06 -22.33
CA VAL A 467 10.76 -17.80 -21.89
C VAL A 467 11.77 -18.03 -23.02
N PRO A 468 11.40 -18.64 -24.18
CA PRO A 468 12.33 -18.81 -25.28
C PRO A 468 12.75 -17.48 -25.93
N ALA A 469 11.87 -16.46 -25.95
CA ALA A 469 12.21 -15.14 -26.47
C ALA A 469 13.29 -14.45 -25.61
N LEU A 470 13.18 -14.52 -24.29
CA LEU A 470 14.21 -14.01 -23.38
C LEU A 470 15.54 -14.74 -23.55
N ARG A 471 15.51 -16.07 -23.69
CA ARG A 471 16.73 -16.86 -23.95
C ARG A 471 17.39 -16.46 -25.26
N PHE A 472 16.60 -16.23 -26.32
CA PHE A 472 17.09 -15.80 -27.62
C PHE A 472 17.77 -14.42 -27.55
N HIS A 473 17.28 -13.52 -26.69
CA HIS A 473 17.80 -12.18 -26.50
C HIS A 473 18.68 -12.02 -25.25
N PHE A 474 19.21 -13.13 -24.70
CA PHE A 474 20.14 -13.16 -23.56
C PHE A 474 19.59 -12.60 -22.23
N GLY A 475 18.27 -12.60 -22.07
CA GLY A 475 17.58 -12.10 -20.86
C GLY A 475 17.14 -13.19 -19.89
N ASP A 476 17.48 -14.47 -20.12
CA ASP A 476 17.01 -15.62 -19.34
C ASP A 476 17.65 -15.76 -17.95
N HIS A 477 18.63 -14.92 -17.64
CA HIS A 477 19.26 -14.81 -16.32
C HIS A 477 18.49 -13.88 -15.35
N LEU A 478 17.57 -13.05 -15.89
CA LEU A 478 16.82 -12.08 -15.09
C LEU A 478 15.61 -12.74 -14.41
N PRO A 479 15.34 -12.44 -13.13
CA PRO A 479 14.13 -12.89 -12.46
C PRO A 479 12.90 -12.27 -13.11
N ILE A 480 11.85 -13.07 -13.29
CA ILE A 480 10.60 -12.66 -13.91
C ILE A 480 9.53 -12.53 -12.82
N TYR A 481 8.85 -11.40 -12.82
CA TYR A 481 7.71 -11.09 -11.96
C TYR A 481 6.45 -10.96 -12.81
N ALA A 482 5.39 -11.67 -12.45
CA ALA A 482 4.15 -11.72 -13.22
C ALA A 482 2.91 -11.70 -12.32
N THR A 483 1.77 -11.33 -12.88
CA THR A 483 0.48 -11.49 -12.22
C THR A 483 -0.03 -12.92 -12.33
N SER A 484 -1.07 -13.27 -11.57
CA SER A 484 -1.73 -14.59 -11.62
C SER A 484 -2.20 -14.97 -13.03
N GLN A 485 -2.41 -13.99 -13.92
CA GLN A 485 -2.83 -14.21 -15.31
C GLN A 485 -1.81 -15.05 -16.09
N ALA A 486 -0.52 -14.99 -15.73
CA ALA A 486 0.51 -15.82 -16.35
C ALA A 486 0.28 -17.33 -16.18
N ALA A 487 -0.40 -17.73 -15.09
CA ALA A 487 -0.71 -19.16 -14.82
C ALA A 487 -2.17 -19.53 -15.09
N ARG A 488 -3.03 -18.56 -15.42
CA ARG A 488 -4.46 -18.78 -15.58
C ARG A 488 -4.78 -19.72 -16.74
N SER A 489 -5.60 -20.74 -16.46
CA SER A 489 -6.06 -21.72 -17.46
C SER A 489 -4.96 -22.49 -18.18
N GLY A 490 -3.73 -22.54 -17.63
CA GLY A 490 -2.60 -23.21 -18.23
C GLY A 490 -1.77 -24.05 -17.26
N ARG A 491 -0.70 -24.65 -17.78
CA ARG A 491 0.24 -25.44 -16.97
C ARG A 491 1.22 -24.50 -16.26
N LYS A 492 1.25 -24.55 -14.93
CA LYS A 492 2.22 -23.77 -14.13
C LYS A 492 3.65 -24.29 -14.32
N ASP A 493 3.85 -25.59 -14.53
CA ASP A 493 5.18 -26.21 -14.63
C ASP A 493 6.05 -25.60 -15.73
N ASP A 494 5.42 -25.09 -16.81
CA ASP A 494 6.12 -24.47 -17.94
C ASP A 494 6.66 -23.06 -17.60
N LEU A 495 6.27 -22.51 -16.44
CA LEU A 495 6.66 -21.18 -15.95
C LEU A 495 7.65 -21.26 -14.77
N ALA A 496 8.40 -22.36 -14.67
CA ALA A 496 9.36 -22.54 -13.58
C ALA A 496 10.37 -21.37 -13.50
N GLY A 497 10.49 -20.78 -12.31
CA GLY A 497 11.33 -19.62 -12.05
C GLY A 497 10.59 -18.26 -12.11
N PHE A 498 9.30 -18.24 -12.50
CA PHE A 498 8.48 -17.03 -12.37
C PHE A 498 8.10 -16.78 -10.91
N ASN A 499 8.19 -15.54 -10.50
CA ASN A 499 7.63 -15.05 -9.24
C ASN A 499 6.26 -14.43 -9.57
N MET A 500 5.19 -15.06 -9.12
CA MET A 500 3.83 -14.66 -9.49
C MET A 500 3.01 -14.31 -8.26
N THR A 501 2.12 -13.32 -8.41
CA THR A 501 1.05 -13.13 -7.45
C THR A 501 0.10 -14.34 -7.47
N GLU A 502 -0.27 -14.80 -6.28
CA GLU A 502 -1.20 -15.92 -6.15
C GLU A 502 -2.20 -15.64 -5.02
N LEU A 503 -3.38 -16.23 -5.12
CA LEU A 503 -4.41 -16.11 -4.08
C LEU A 503 -3.98 -16.87 -2.82
N PRO A 504 -4.04 -16.25 -1.62
CA PRO A 504 -3.82 -16.98 -0.37
C PRO A 504 -4.71 -18.22 -0.21
N ALA A 505 -5.91 -18.19 -0.77
CA ALA A 505 -6.80 -19.34 -0.82
C ALA A 505 -6.17 -20.59 -1.45
N LEU A 506 -5.17 -20.43 -2.32
CA LEU A 506 -4.52 -21.53 -3.04
C LEU A 506 -3.16 -21.92 -2.47
N THR A 507 -2.55 -21.05 -1.64
CA THR A 507 -1.16 -21.21 -1.19
C THR A 507 -1.00 -21.27 0.32
N ASN A 508 -2.00 -20.88 1.09
CA ASN A 508 -1.93 -20.81 2.54
C ASN A 508 -2.78 -21.90 3.19
N ASP A 509 -2.14 -22.75 3.99
CA ASP A 509 -2.75 -23.88 4.72
C ASP A 509 -3.99 -23.48 5.55
N ARG A 510 -4.07 -22.21 5.93
CA ARG A 510 -5.25 -21.67 6.61
C ARG A 510 -6.55 -21.91 5.84
N PHE A 511 -6.49 -21.99 4.52
CA PHE A 511 -7.64 -22.20 3.65
C PHE A 511 -7.81 -23.66 3.19
N ASP A 512 -7.10 -24.63 3.80
CA ASP A 512 -7.18 -26.05 3.45
C ASP A 512 -8.58 -26.61 3.58
N ALA A 513 -9.34 -26.16 4.59
CA ALA A 513 -10.74 -26.56 4.75
C ALA A 513 -11.61 -26.07 3.59
N LEU A 514 -11.41 -24.83 3.12
CA LEU A 514 -12.08 -24.27 1.95
C LEU A 514 -11.68 -25.04 0.68
N ASN A 515 -10.38 -25.31 0.50
CA ASN A 515 -9.85 -26.05 -0.63
C ASN A 515 -10.39 -27.47 -0.70
N SER A 516 -10.41 -28.19 0.41
CA SER A 516 -10.86 -29.59 0.48
C SER A 516 -12.38 -29.73 0.26
N THR A 517 -13.17 -28.77 0.77
CA THR A 517 -14.63 -28.80 0.67
C THR A 517 -15.10 -28.48 -0.74
N PHE A 518 -14.51 -27.49 -1.41
CA PHE A 518 -14.99 -26.97 -2.70
C PHE A 518 -14.06 -27.29 -3.88
N SER A 519 -12.95 -28.00 -3.66
CA SER A 519 -11.96 -28.33 -4.71
C SER A 519 -11.49 -27.10 -5.49
N ILE A 520 -11.23 -25.99 -4.79
CA ILE A 520 -10.95 -24.67 -5.37
C ILE A 520 -9.74 -24.71 -6.28
N GLN A 521 -8.69 -25.45 -5.92
CA GLN A 521 -7.45 -25.57 -6.69
C GLN A 521 -7.66 -26.05 -8.14
N THR A 522 -8.73 -26.81 -8.39
CA THR A 522 -9.08 -27.33 -9.72
C THR A 522 -10.24 -26.60 -10.36
N SER A 523 -10.84 -25.63 -9.67
CA SER A 523 -12.02 -24.91 -10.15
C SER A 523 -11.62 -23.71 -11.02
N ASN A 524 -12.34 -23.54 -12.14
CA ASN A 524 -12.23 -22.31 -12.95
C ASN A 524 -12.80 -21.07 -12.24
N PHE A 525 -13.47 -21.24 -11.09
CA PHE A 525 -14.08 -20.20 -10.27
C PHE A 525 -13.34 -19.96 -8.95
N ALA A 526 -12.09 -20.41 -8.82
CA ALA A 526 -11.29 -20.28 -7.59
C ALA A 526 -11.31 -18.84 -7.04
N GLU A 527 -11.15 -17.85 -7.91
CA GLU A 527 -11.19 -16.43 -7.54
C GLU A 527 -12.56 -16.01 -6.96
N LEU A 528 -13.67 -16.55 -7.50
CA LEU A 528 -15.02 -16.22 -7.03
C LEU A 528 -15.35 -16.89 -5.71
N TYR A 529 -14.87 -18.11 -5.46
CA TYR A 529 -14.95 -18.73 -4.14
C TYR A 529 -14.19 -17.89 -3.10
N ALA A 530 -12.96 -17.51 -3.41
CA ALA A 530 -12.15 -16.66 -2.54
C ALA A 530 -12.81 -15.28 -2.31
N LEU A 531 -13.37 -14.68 -3.37
CA LEU A 531 -14.12 -13.42 -3.27
C LEU A 531 -15.33 -13.58 -2.33
N GLY A 532 -16.09 -14.65 -2.46
CA GLY A 532 -17.24 -14.93 -1.59
C GLY A 532 -16.85 -15.07 -0.12
N PHE A 533 -15.74 -15.76 0.13
CA PHE A 533 -15.20 -15.93 1.47
C PHE A 533 -14.85 -14.58 2.10
N ASP A 534 -14.14 -13.72 1.36
CA ASP A 534 -13.77 -12.39 1.82
C ASP A 534 -14.99 -11.46 1.91
N ALA A 535 -15.95 -11.58 1.00
CA ALA A 535 -17.17 -10.79 1.01
C ALA A 535 -17.98 -10.96 2.30
N PHE A 536 -18.07 -12.19 2.83
CA PHE A 536 -18.69 -12.42 4.13
C PHE A 536 -17.90 -11.72 5.24
N ARG A 537 -16.57 -11.89 5.29
CA ARG A 537 -15.73 -11.30 6.33
C ARG A 537 -15.75 -9.78 6.29
N VAL A 538 -15.63 -9.17 5.11
CA VAL A 538 -15.78 -7.73 4.94
C VAL A 538 -17.19 -7.28 5.33
N GLY A 539 -18.21 -8.01 4.92
CA GLY A 539 -19.61 -7.75 5.27
C GLY A 539 -19.84 -7.69 6.78
N THR A 540 -19.19 -8.55 7.57
CA THR A 540 -19.26 -8.50 9.03
C THR A 540 -18.59 -7.25 9.63
N TRP A 541 -17.63 -6.65 8.93
CA TRP A 541 -16.95 -5.43 9.33
C TRP A 541 -17.70 -4.14 8.99
N LEU A 542 -18.55 -4.17 7.96
CA LEU A 542 -19.21 -2.95 7.43
C LEU A 542 -19.90 -2.09 8.49
N PRO A 543 -20.60 -2.65 9.51
CA PRO A 543 -21.23 -1.84 10.56
C PRO A 543 -20.22 -1.04 11.42
N LEU A 544 -18.95 -1.46 11.43
CA LEU A 544 -17.88 -0.81 12.18
C LEU A 544 -17.08 0.19 11.32
N LEU A 545 -17.25 0.15 9.99
CA LEU A 545 -16.50 1.02 9.10
C LEU A 545 -17.10 2.43 9.17
N SER A 546 -16.31 3.34 9.73
CA SER A 546 -16.50 4.78 9.61
C SER A 546 -15.42 5.36 8.71
N SER A 547 -15.52 6.64 8.35
CA SER A 547 -14.50 7.34 7.55
C SER A 547 -13.09 7.34 8.18
N GLU A 548 -13.00 7.01 9.46
CA GLU A 548 -11.75 7.00 10.25
C GLU A 548 -11.28 5.59 10.58
N THR A 549 -12.06 4.55 10.26
CA THR A 549 -11.73 3.17 10.62
C THR A 549 -10.87 2.52 9.56
N GLN A 550 -9.70 2.09 9.94
CA GLN A 550 -8.84 1.29 9.08
C GLN A 550 -9.16 -0.19 9.28
N MET A 551 -9.83 -0.77 8.29
CA MET A 551 -10.03 -2.21 8.22
C MET A 551 -8.76 -2.84 7.64
N THR A 552 -8.25 -3.87 8.30
CA THR A 552 -7.25 -4.77 7.75
C THR A 552 -7.63 -6.20 8.05
N LEU A 553 -7.56 -7.09 7.06
CA LEU A 553 -8.03 -8.45 7.17
C LEU A 553 -7.19 -9.39 6.31
N PRO A 554 -6.66 -10.49 6.87
CA PRO A 554 -6.06 -11.54 6.05
C PRO A 554 -7.19 -12.29 5.31
N GLY A 555 -7.33 -12.02 4.03
CA GLY A 555 -8.38 -12.57 3.18
C GLY A 555 -7.92 -13.77 2.36
N ALA A 556 -8.89 -14.43 1.73
CA ALA A 556 -8.69 -15.52 0.78
C ALA A 556 -8.19 -15.00 -0.60
N THR A 557 -8.51 -13.74 -0.93
CA THR A 557 -8.08 -13.07 -2.17
C THR A 557 -6.80 -12.24 -2.02
N GLY A 558 -6.30 -12.05 -0.82
CA GLY A 558 -5.16 -11.20 -0.49
C GLY A 558 -5.27 -10.64 0.92
N TYR A 559 -4.29 -9.87 1.34
CA TYR A 559 -4.43 -9.06 2.53
C TYR A 559 -5.26 -7.81 2.21
N LEU A 560 -6.38 -7.64 2.90
CA LEU A 560 -7.40 -6.64 2.57
C LEU A 560 -7.28 -5.39 3.45
N TRP A 561 -7.46 -4.21 2.85
CA TRP A 561 -7.64 -2.95 3.57
C TRP A 561 -8.56 -2.00 2.81
N LEU A 562 -9.20 -1.10 3.55
CA LEU A 562 -10.07 -0.08 2.99
C LEU A 562 -9.26 1.16 2.60
N ASP A 563 -9.40 1.64 1.36
CA ASP A 563 -8.82 2.91 0.92
C ASP A 563 -9.76 4.11 1.21
N ALA A 564 -9.22 5.32 1.06
CA ALA A 564 -9.97 6.56 1.27
C ALA A 564 -11.16 6.76 0.31
N LYS A 565 -11.23 5.98 -0.77
CA LYS A 565 -12.31 6.03 -1.77
C LYS A 565 -13.41 4.99 -1.51
N GLY A 566 -13.33 4.24 -0.40
CA GLY A 566 -14.30 3.19 -0.09
C GLY A 566 -14.07 1.90 -0.89
N VAL A 567 -12.88 1.71 -1.44
CA VAL A 567 -12.51 0.48 -2.16
C VAL A 567 -11.69 -0.41 -1.24
N ILE A 568 -12.10 -1.67 -1.14
CA ILE A 568 -11.32 -2.71 -0.45
C ILE A 568 -10.20 -3.14 -1.39
N ARG A 569 -8.99 -2.77 -1.05
CA ARG A 569 -7.76 -3.12 -1.77
C ARG A 569 -7.24 -4.46 -1.30
N ARG A 570 -6.51 -5.13 -2.18
CA ARG A 570 -5.90 -6.43 -1.93
C ARG A 570 -4.40 -6.35 -2.15
N GLU A 571 -3.65 -6.94 -1.25
CA GLU A 571 -2.22 -7.15 -1.42
C GLU A 571 -1.95 -8.65 -1.44
N LEU A 572 -1.35 -9.11 -2.53
CA LEU A 572 -1.10 -10.52 -2.76
C LEU A 572 0.37 -10.86 -2.45
N ASP A 573 0.59 -12.05 -1.92
CA ASP A 573 1.93 -12.59 -1.78
C ASP A 573 2.48 -13.11 -3.11
N LEU A 574 3.80 -13.25 -3.19
CA LEU A 574 4.46 -13.86 -4.34
C LEU A 574 4.72 -15.34 -4.08
N THR A 575 4.49 -16.14 -5.10
CA THR A 575 4.87 -17.55 -5.15
C THR A 575 5.85 -17.77 -6.28
N THR A 576 7.01 -18.38 -5.99
CA THR A 576 7.92 -18.81 -7.05
C THR A 576 7.48 -20.16 -7.58
N VAL A 577 7.27 -20.25 -8.89
CA VAL A 577 6.92 -21.53 -9.53
C VAL A 577 8.13 -22.44 -9.52
N VAL A 578 8.02 -23.55 -8.80
CA VAL A 578 9.01 -24.64 -8.80
C VAL A 578 8.61 -25.71 -9.83
N ARG A 579 9.61 -26.41 -10.39
CA ARG A 579 9.37 -27.51 -11.34
C ARG A 579 8.78 -28.73 -10.67
#